data_9f4847e689e074f1ce4c0bc13d080518
#
_entry.id   9f4847e689e074f1ce4c0bc13d080518
#
_cell.length_a   1.000
_cell.length_b   1.000
_cell.length_c   1.000
_cell.angle_alpha   90.00
_cell.angle_beta   90.00
_cell.angle_gamma   90.00
#
_symmetry.space_group_name_H-M   'P 1'
#
loop_
_entity.id
_entity.type
_entity.pdbx_description
1 polymer ?
#
loop_
_entity_poly.entity_id
_entity_poly.type
_entity_poly.pdbx_seq_one_letter_code
_entity_poly.pdbx_strand_id
1 'polypeptide(L)'
;MTLKLQSVTAGYRNRSVFTGLTLPEIPAGSLVAVVGPNAVGKSTLLKSIAGLLPIAGTMTFAGENLAAMTAHHRIRRVGYLPQPLPQAIPLVAYETVFSACRSARGDWSREETELA
;
A
#
# COMPACT_ATOMS: atom_id res chain seq x y z
N MET A 1 0.54 13.97 -9.83
CA MET A 1 0.88 12.80 -8.98
C MET A 1 0.41 11.53 -9.67
N THR A 2 1.33 10.66 -9.99
CA THR A 2 1.01 9.37 -10.61
C THR A 2 1.78 8.26 -9.91
N LEU A 3 1.17 7.07 -9.87
CA LEU A 3 1.83 5.86 -9.43
C LEU A 3 2.29 5.08 -10.66
N LYS A 4 3.57 4.71 -10.69
CA LYS A 4 4.16 3.93 -11.77
C LYS A 4 4.86 2.70 -11.23
N LEU A 5 4.62 1.57 -11.86
CA LEU A 5 5.35 0.33 -11.61
C LEU A 5 6.00 -0.12 -12.90
N GLN A 6 7.32 -0.35 -12.87
CA GLN A 6 8.08 -0.81 -14.03
C GLN A 6 8.92 -2.00 -13.64
N SER A 7 8.69 -3.11 -14.34
CA SER A 7 9.46 -4.36 -14.18
C SER A 7 9.57 -4.81 -12.72
N VAL A 8 8.47 -4.71 -11.99
CA VAL A 8 8.45 -5.04 -10.56
C VAL A 8 8.34 -6.54 -10.37
N THR A 9 9.25 -7.08 -9.56
CA THR A 9 9.23 -8.48 -9.14
C THR A 9 9.07 -8.50 -7.63
N ALA A 10 8.13 -9.29 -7.14
CA ALA A 10 7.88 -9.44 -5.70
C ALA A 10 7.47 -10.85 -5.36
N GLY A 11 7.69 -11.22 -4.10
CA GLY A 11 7.34 -12.53 -3.60
C GLY A 11 7.79 -12.73 -2.19
N TYR A 12 7.72 -13.98 -1.75
CA TYR A 12 8.13 -14.38 -0.41
C TYR A 12 9.41 -15.19 -0.50
N ARG A 13 10.29 -15.05 0.47
CA ARG A 13 11.62 -15.67 0.62
C ARG A 13 12.22 -16.31 -0.64
N ASN A 14 11.89 -17.50 -1.02
CA ASN A 14 12.51 -18.19 -2.15
C ASN A 14 11.56 -18.35 -3.35
N ARG A 15 10.47 -17.59 -3.38
CA ARG A 15 9.45 -17.75 -4.41
C ARG A 15 8.93 -16.39 -4.86
N SER A 16 9.13 -16.08 -6.14
CA SER A 16 8.52 -14.91 -6.75
C SER A 16 7.05 -15.21 -7.05
N VAL A 17 6.18 -14.30 -6.67
CA VAL A 17 4.74 -14.40 -6.96
C VAL A 17 4.45 -13.80 -8.33
N PHE A 18 5.07 -12.67 -8.65
CA PHE A 18 5.04 -12.11 -10.00
C PHE A 18 6.42 -11.57 -10.34
N THR A 19 6.71 -11.53 -11.64
CA THR A 19 8.02 -11.13 -12.16
C THR A 19 7.84 -10.13 -13.30
N GLY A 20 8.58 -9.02 -13.24
CA GLY A 20 8.59 -8.05 -14.32
C GLY A 20 7.26 -7.37 -14.58
N LEU A 21 6.46 -7.15 -13.56
CA LEU A 21 5.16 -6.50 -13.68
C LEU A 21 5.32 -5.03 -14.01
N THR A 22 4.71 -4.62 -15.12
CA THR A 22 4.62 -3.21 -15.49
C THR A 22 3.16 -2.84 -15.64
N LEU A 23 2.75 -1.77 -14.99
CA LEU A 23 1.39 -1.27 -15.05
C LEU A 23 1.35 0.08 -15.77
N PRO A 24 0.23 0.42 -16.43
CA PRO A 24 0.02 1.77 -16.92
C PRO A 24 0.08 2.76 -15.77
N GLU A 25 0.40 4.00 -16.08
CA GLU A 25 0.40 5.06 -15.07
C GLU A 25 -0.98 5.20 -14.44
N ILE A 26 -1.01 5.27 -13.11
CA ILE A 26 -2.24 5.48 -12.36
C ILE A 26 -2.25 6.92 -11.87
N PRO A 27 -3.09 7.80 -12.46
CA PRO A 27 -3.11 9.20 -12.08
C PRO A 27 -3.76 9.40 -10.70
N ALA A 28 -3.48 10.55 -10.11
CA ALA A 28 -4.10 10.94 -8.85
C ALA A 28 -5.63 11.01 -9.00
N GLY A 29 -6.33 10.68 -7.93
CA GLY A 29 -7.79 10.68 -7.92
C GLY A 29 -8.43 9.45 -8.54
N SER A 30 -7.63 8.49 -9.01
CA SER A 30 -8.14 7.25 -9.59
C SER A 30 -8.54 6.25 -8.52
N LEU A 31 -9.60 5.51 -8.79
CA LEU A 31 -9.96 4.31 -8.04
C LEU A 31 -9.66 3.10 -8.92
N VAL A 32 -8.77 2.22 -8.45
CA VAL A 32 -8.33 1.07 -9.21
C VAL A 32 -8.71 -0.22 -8.48
N ALA A 33 -9.35 -1.14 -9.18
CA ALA A 33 -9.67 -2.45 -8.66
C ALA A 33 -8.69 -3.49 -9.21
N VAL A 34 -8.15 -4.31 -8.31
CA VAL A 34 -7.31 -5.46 -8.67
C VAL A 34 -8.17 -6.71 -8.55
N VAL A 35 -8.46 -7.34 -9.67
CA VAL A 35 -9.37 -8.47 -9.72
C VAL A 35 -8.67 -9.72 -10.24
N GLY A 36 -9.14 -10.87 -9.83
CA GLY A 36 -8.61 -12.15 -10.25
C GLY A 36 -8.90 -13.24 -9.24
N PRO A 37 -8.66 -14.50 -9.58
CA PRO A 37 -8.84 -15.60 -8.63
C PRO A 37 -7.85 -15.48 -7.46
N ASN A 38 -8.14 -16.17 -6.36
CA ASN A 38 -7.24 -16.21 -5.22
C ASN A 38 -5.88 -16.80 -5.62
N ALA A 39 -4.82 -16.32 -4.97
CA ALA A 39 -3.44 -16.79 -5.18
C ALA A 39 -2.79 -16.33 -6.50
N VAL A 40 -3.33 -15.34 -7.20
CA VAL A 40 -2.67 -14.77 -8.38
C VAL A 40 -1.71 -13.63 -8.07
N GLY A 41 -1.57 -13.24 -6.79
CA GLY A 41 -0.64 -12.20 -6.39
C GLY A 41 -1.26 -10.84 -6.07
N LYS A 42 -2.58 -10.75 -5.96
CA LYS A 42 -3.26 -9.48 -5.63
C LYS A 42 -2.78 -8.90 -4.30
N SER A 43 -2.81 -9.72 -3.25
CA SER A 43 -2.35 -9.30 -1.93
C SER A 43 -0.85 -8.99 -1.91
N THR A 44 -0.07 -9.77 -2.66
CA THR A 44 1.37 -9.54 -2.80
C THR A 44 1.65 -8.20 -3.46
N LEU A 45 0.90 -7.85 -4.50
CA LEU A 45 1.04 -6.55 -5.16
C LEU A 45 0.75 -5.40 -4.19
N LEU A 46 -0.37 -5.47 -3.46
CA LEU A 46 -0.74 -4.43 -2.52
C LEU A 46 0.26 -4.32 -1.38
N LYS A 47 0.73 -5.43 -0.84
CA LYS A 47 1.77 -5.44 0.20
C LYS A 47 3.09 -4.87 -0.31
N SER A 48 3.43 -5.12 -1.58
CA SER A 48 4.64 -4.57 -2.19
C SER A 48 4.57 -3.05 -2.30
N ILE A 49 3.43 -2.52 -2.72
CA ILE A 49 3.22 -1.07 -2.79
C ILE A 49 3.30 -0.45 -1.39
N ALA A 50 2.74 -1.12 -0.40
CA ALA A 50 2.77 -0.66 0.99
C ALA A 50 4.14 -0.78 1.66
N GLY A 51 5.09 -1.48 1.04
CA GLY A 51 6.43 -1.65 1.59
C GLY A 51 6.56 -2.79 2.57
N LEU A 52 5.59 -3.68 2.62
CA LEU A 52 5.61 -4.85 3.50
C LEU A 52 6.41 -6.01 2.93
N LEU A 53 6.73 -5.97 1.65
CA LEU A 53 7.55 -6.97 0.96
C LEU A 53 8.65 -6.28 0.17
N PRO A 54 9.86 -6.85 0.12
CA PRO A 54 10.92 -6.32 -0.73
C PRO A 54 10.57 -6.54 -2.20
N ILE A 55 11.01 -5.62 -3.04
CA ILE A 55 10.78 -5.69 -4.49
C ILE A 55 12.07 -5.47 -5.26
N ALA A 56 12.12 -6.02 -6.47
CA ALA A 56 13.06 -5.61 -7.50
C ALA A 56 12.28 -4.82 -8.55
N GLY A 57 12.95 -3.92 -9.25
CA GLY A 57 12.31 -3.05 -10.23
C GLY A 57 12.06 -1.65 -9.70
N THR A 58 11.27 -0.88 -10.40
CA THR A 58 11.02 0.53 -10.09
C THR A 58 9.57 0.78 -9.72
N MET A 59 9.35 1.48 -8.64
CA MET A 59 8.03 1.88 -8.18
C MET A 59 8.10 3.33 -7.74
N THR A 60 7.43 4.22 -8.47
CA THR A 60 7.47 5.65 -8.18
C THR A 60 6.07 6.20 -7.93
N PHE A 61 6.00 7.14 -7.01
CA PHE A 61 4.78 7.88 -6.71
C PHE A 61 5.13 9.36 -6.62
N ALA A 62 4.46 10.18 -7.44
CA ALA A 62 4.72 11.63 -7.51
C ALA A 62 6.22 11.95 -7.73
N GLY A 63 6.89 11.14 -8.53
CA GLY A 63 8.31 11.30 -8.82
C GLY A 63 9.26 10.75 -7.76
N GLU A 64 8.74 10.26 -6.63
CA GLU A 64 9.56 9.68 -5.57
C GLU A 64 9.62 8.15 -5.71
N ASN A 65 10.80 7.58 -5.53
CA ASN A 65 10.99 6.14 -5.61
C ASN A 65 10.55 5.47 -4.30
N LEU A 66 9.41 4.82 -4.33
CA LEU A 66 8.87 4.15 -3.15
C LEU A 66 9.78 3.02 -2.66
N ALA A 67 10.44 2.33 -3.58
CA ALA A 67 11.30 1.21 -3.21
C ALA A 67 12.53 1.65 -2.41
N ALA A 68 12.98 2.88 -2.62
CA ALA A 68 14.14 3.44 -1.91
C ALA A 68 13.78 4.14 -0.61
N MET A 69 12.49 4.31 -0.31
CA MET A 69 12.06 4.97 0.91
C MET A 69 12.24 4.10 2.14
N THR A 70 12.56 4.74 3.27
CA THR A 70 12.49 4.07 4.56
C THR A 70 11.02 3.73 4.88
N ALA A 71 10.81 2.77 5.78
CA ALA A 71 9.45 2.40 6.20
C ALA A 71 8.70 3.62 6.77
N HIS A 72 9.40 4.46 7.52
CA HIS A 72 8.81 5.67 8.11
C HIS A 72 8.34 6.66 7.04
N HIS A 73 9.13 6.89 6.00
CA HIS A 73 8.75 7.77 4.90
C HIS A 73 7.62 7.20 4.08
N ARG A 74 7.66 5.89 3.83
CA ARG A 74 6.64 5.23 3.02
C ARG A 74 5.27 5.25 3.67
N ILE A 75 5.20 5.09 4.98
CA ILE A 75 3.92 5.10 5.70
C ILE A 75 3.20 6.46 5.60
N ARG A 76 3.95 7.51 5.34
CA ARG A 76 3.38 8.85 5.10
C ARG A 76 2.83 9.02 3.69
N ARG A 77 3.19 8.15 2.77
CA ARG A 77 2.77 8.21 1.36
C ARG A 77 1.70 7.19 1.03
N VAL A 78 1.73 6.03 1.69
CA VAL A 78 0.88 4.89 1.36
C VAL A 78 0.21 4.37 2.62
N GLY A 79 -1.13 4.39 2.63
CA GLY A 79 -1.91 3.71 3.66
C GLY A 79 -2.28 2.31 3.19
N TYR A 80 -2.29 1.35 4.10
CA TYR A 80 -2.60 -0.03 3.78
C TYR A 80 -3.63 -0.58 4.77
N LEU A 81 -4.71 -1.15 4.22
CA LEU A 81 -5.73 -1.85 5.01
C LEU A 81 -5.59 -3.35 4.75
N PRO A 82 -5.13 -4.12 5.75
CA PRO A 82 -4.95 -5.55 5.58
C PRO A 82 -6.27 -6.31 5.55
N GLN A 83 -6.21 -7.49 4.95
CA GLN A 83 -7.27 -8.48 5.01
C GLN A 83 -6.64 -9.79 5.50
N PRO A 84 -7.20 -10.47 6.51
CA PRO A 84 -8.41 -10.07 7.25
C PRO A 84 -8.11 -8.98 8.27
N LEU A 85 -9.15 -8.18 8.57
CA LEU A 85 -9.09 -7.27 9.70
C LEU A 85 -9.06 -8.08 11.00
N PRO A 86 -8.40 -7.57 12.07
CA PRO A 86 -8.40 -8.25 13.35
C PRO A 86 -9.84 -8.41 13.87
N GLN A 87 -10.32 -9.64 13.93
CA GLN A 87 -11.69 -9.92 14.36
C GLN A 87 -11.92 -9.66 15.85
N ALA A 88 -10.84 -9.57 16.61
CA ALA A 88 -10.92 -9.32 18.05
C ALA A 88 -11.35 -7.90 18.39
N ILE A 89 -11.26 -6.97 17.44
CA ILE A 89 -11.62 -5.57 17.62
C ILE A 89 -12.66 -5.20 16.57
N PRO A 90 -13.93 -5.02 16.97
CA PRO A 90 -14.97 -4.61 16.02
C PRO A 90 -14.78 -3.14 15.66
N LEU A 91 -14.05 -2.88 14.57
CA LEU A 91 -13.89 -1.55 14.02
C LEU A 91 -14.80 -1.40 12.80
N VAL A 92 -15.54 -0.30 12.74
CA VAL A 92 -16.25 0.04 11.50
C VAL A 92 -15.23 0.52 10.47
N ALA A 93 -15.58 0.41 9.19
CA ALA A 93 -14.67 0.76 8.10
C ALA A 93 -14.12 2.17 8.22
N TYR A 94 -14.93 3.11 8.66
CA TYR A 94 -14.53 4.50 8.86
C TYR A 94 -13.38 4.61 9.87
N GLU A 95 -13.49 3.95 11.01
CA GLU A 95 -12.46 3.99 12.05
C GLU A 95 -11.16 3.37 11.58
N THR A 96 -11.24 2.29 10.79
CA THR A 96 -10.07 1.63 10.24
C THR A 96 -9.32 2.55 9.27
N VAL A 97 -10.06 3.19 8.36
CA VAL A 97 -9.47 4.14 7.41
C VAL A 97 -8.90 5.35 8.13
N PHE A 98 -9.62 5.86 9.11
CA PHE A 98 -9.16 7.00 9.91
C PHE A 98 -7.86 6.69 10.64
N SER A 99 -7.76 5.52 11.25
CA SER A 99 -6.54 5.09 11.94
C SER A 99 -5.36 4.98 10.98
N ALA A 100 -5.58 4.43 9.78
CA ALA A 100 -4.54 4.35 8.76
C ALA A 100 -4.08 5.73 8.31
N CYS A 101 -5.00 6.66 8.11
CA CYS A 101 -4.68 8.03 7.74
C CYS A 101 -3.88 8.75 8.83
N ARG A 102 -4.23 8.54 10.10
CA ARG A 102 -3.49 9.12 11.22
C ARG A 102 -2.06 8.58 11.29
N SER A 103 -1.90 7.28 11.13
CA SER A 103 -0.58 6.66 11.10
C SER A 103 0.28 7.23 9.98
N ALA A 104 -0.31 7.44 8.81
CA ALA A 104 0.39 8.01 7.66
C ALA A 104 0.84 9.45 7.90
N ARG A 105 0.03 10.25 8.59
CA ARG A 105 0.40 11.63 8.93
C ARG A 105 1.45 11.70 10.03
N GLY A 106 1.50 10.70 10.89
CA GLY A 106 2.37 10.72 12.05
C GLY A 106 1.98 11.79 13.07
N ASP A 107 0.76 12.28 13.01
CA ASP A 107 0.26 13.34 13.86
C ASP A 107 -0.96 12.88 14.63
N TRP A 108 -0.95 13.13 15.93
CA TRP A 108 -2.04 12.80 16.84
C TRP A 108 -2.61 14.09 17.44
N SER A 109 -3.24 14.89 16.60
CA SER A 109 -3.90 16.06 17.14
C SER A 109 -5.15 15.65 17.92
N ARG A 110 -5.40 16.38 18.98
CA ARG A 110 -6.57 16.16 19.83
C ARG A 110 -7.87 16.39 19.07
N GLU A 111 -7.84 17.34 18.16
CA GLU A 111 -8.98 17.67 17.31
C GLU A 111 -9.39 16.52 16.39
N GLU A 112 -8.43 15.86 15.80
CA GLU A 112 -8.70 14.69 14.96
C GLU A 112 -9.29 13.53 15.78
N THR A 113 -8.88 13.40 17.00
CA THR A 113 -9.41 12.38 17.91
C THR A 113 -10.85 12.67 18.29
N GLU A 114 -11.22 13.93 18.48
CA GLU A 114 -12.59 14.33 18.79
C GLU A 114 -13.54 14.16 17.62
N LEU A 115 -13.05 14.31 16.38
CA LEU A 115 -13.83 14.11 15.18
C LEU A 115 -14.05 12.62 14.84
N ALA A 116 -13.26 11.76 15.41
CA ALA A 116 -13.40 10.33 15.28
C ALA A 116 -14.37 9.78 16.31
#